data_04a8bca3dfe8129ba30d4694b7bb54e0
#
_entry.id   04a8bca3dfe8129ba30d4694b7bb54e0
#
_cell.length_a   1.000
_cell.length_b   1.000
_cell.length_c   1.000
_cell.angle_alpha   90.00
_cell.angle_beta   90.00
_cell.angle_gamma   90.00
#
_symmetry.space_group_name_H-M   'P 1'
#
loop_
_entity.id
_entity.type
_entity.pdbx_description
1 polymer ?
#
loop_
_entity_poly.entity_id
_entity_poly.type
_entity_poly.pdbx_seq_one_letter_code
_entity_poly.pdbx_strand_id
1 'polypeptide(L)'
;ITISNNNSNMLAMSIFTFQNKIKYQYEDIQSNKLILHHHLGLGDHLTCNGLVNYLSEIFNEIYLPVFEKNYNIVNFLYKSNKKVKLFAIKPEYEEKEILDFSKENKLEILRVGFEKLQDPIQESFYEQLGLSYKISSDYFRLDYDPVRNKELENHLKDYYQCNNNYSVVHIEGSNTNFEQTNLKINSFENLILVEKKSDKFNNIFYYLDVFQNAKEVHCINSSFFCLAERI
;
A
#
# COMPACT_ATOMS: atom_id res chain seq x y z
N ILE A 1 -52.93 -12.20 2.68
CA ILE A 1 -51.79 -11.69 3.50
C ILE A 1 -50.66 -11.40 2.54
N THR A 2 -50.54 -10.15 2.16
CA THR A 2 -49.47 -9.65 1.25
C THR A 2 -48.36 -9.07 2.10
N ILE A 3 -47.32 -9.85 2.34
CA ILE A 3 -46.05 -9.39 2.93
C ILE A 3 -44.94 -9.84 1.99
N SER A 4 -44.63 -9.07 0.94
CA SER A 4 -43.45 -9.35 0.10
C SER A 4 -42.87 -8.14 -0.68
N ASN A 5 -43.41 -6.94 -0.59
CA ASN A 5 -42.93 -5.82 -1.39
C ASN A 5 -41.94 -4.85 -0.68
N ASN A 6 -41.89 -4.82 0.64
CA ASN A 6 -41.05 -3.85 1.33
C ASN A 6 -39.56 -4.23 1.38
N ASN A 7 -39.24 -5.53 1.49
CA ASN A 7 -37.85 -5.96 1.58
C ASN A 7 -37.11 -5.84 0.24
N SER A 8 -37.79 -6.12 -0.88
CA SER A 8 -37.19 -6.00 -2.23
C SER A 8 -36.93 -4.53 -2.58
N ASN A 9 -37.82 -3.61 -2.20
CA ASN A 9 -37.64 -2.18 -2.44
C ASN A 9 -36.54 -1.58 -1.53
N MET A 10 -36.45 -2.00 -0.28
CA MET A 10 -35.35 -1.58 0.62
C MET A 10 -33.99 -2.11 0.14
N LEU A 11 -33.93 -3.35 -0.34
CA LEU A 11 -32.70 -3.92 -0.90
C LEU A 11 -32.31 -3.18 -2.19
N ALA A 12 -33.25 -2.94 -3.09
CA ALA A 12 -33.02 -2.20 -4.33
C ALA A 12 -32.60 -0.74 -4.06
N MET A 13 -33.23 -0.04 -3.11
CA MET A 13 -32.83 1.31 -2.68
C MET A 13 -31.45 1.30 -2.01
N SER A 14 -31.12 0.28 -1.21
CA SER A 14 -29.80 0.18 -0.59
C SER A 14 -28.71 -0.06 -1.63
N ILE A 15 -28.94 -0.91 -2.62
CA ILE A 15 -28.02 -1.16 -3.74
C ILE A 15 -27.87 0.09 -4.62
N PHE A 16 -28.96 0.80 -4.94
CA PHE A 16 -28.92 2.03 -5.73
C PHE A 16 -28.21 3.18 -5.00
N THR A 17 -28.44 3.34 -3.69
CA THR A 17 -27.72 4.32 -2.87
C THR A 17 -26.24 3.97 -2.73
N PHE A 18 -25.91 2.69 -2.75
CA PHE A 18 -24.55 2.17 -2.75
C PHE A 18 -23.82 2.52 -4.04
N GLN A 19 -24.41 2.21 -5.19
CA GLN A 19 -23.78 2.47 -6.50
C GLN A 19 -23.53 3.96 -6.75
N ASN A 20 -24.38 4.86 -6.24
CA ASN A 20 -24.20 6.30 -6.40
C ASN A 20 -23.06 6.90 -5.53
N LYS A 21 -22.60 6.21 -4.49
CA LYS A 21 -21.51 6.68 -3.65
C LYS A 21 -20.13 6.28 -4.14
N ILE A 22 -20.02 5.21 -4.93
CA ILE A 22 -18.77 4.76 -5.51
C ILE A 22 -18.54 5.48 -6.83
N LYS A 23 -17.38 6.09 -6.95
CA LYS A 23 -16.87 6.78 -8.14
C LYS A 23 -15.62 6.08 -8.63
N TYR A 24 -15.41 6.11 -9.92
CA TYR A 24 -14.25 5.51 -10.60
C TYR A 24 -13.37 6.57 -11.25
N GLN A 25 -13.81 7.84 -11.23
CA GLN A 25 -13.05 9.01 -11.65
C GLN A 25 -13.07 10.05 -10.54
N TYR A 26 -11.95 10.68 -10.27
CA TYR A 26 -11.85 11.66 -9.18
C TYR A 26 -12.58 12.96 -9.50
N GLU A 27 -12.77 13.27 -10.79
CA GLU A 27 -13.56 14.42 -11.27
C GLU A 27 -15.05 14.28 -10.95
N ASP A 28 -15.54 13.06 -10.74
CA ASP A 28 -16.94 12.80 -10.38
C ASP A 28 -17.23 13.03 -8.88
N ILE A 29 -16.18 13.23 -8.07
CA ILE A 29 -16.32 13.52 -6.64
C ILE A 29 -16.80 14.96 -6.46
N GLN A 30 -17.92 15.13 -5.78
CA GLN A 30 -18.53 16.44 -5.57
C GLN A 30 -18.02 17.16 -4.31
N SER A 31 -17.40 16.42 -3.40
CA SER A 31 -16.86 16.93 -2.15
C SER A 31 -15.37 17.26 -2.29
N ASN A 32 -14.86 18.16 -1.44
CA ASN A 32 -13.42 18.37 -1.28
C ASN A 32 -12.76 17.33 -0.35
N LYS A 33 -13.50 16.29 0.04
CA LYS A 33 -13.07 15.17 0.88
C LYS A 33 -13.59 13.86 0.26
N LEU A 34 -12.79 12.81 0.33
CA LEU A 34 -13.17 11.50 -0.19
C LEU A 34 -12.60 10.35 0.64
N ILE A 35 -13.15 9.17 0.45
CA ILE A 35 -12.50 7.91 0.80
C ILE A 35 -11.79 7.41 -0.46
N LEU A 36 -10.49 7.17 -0.40
CA LEU A 36 -9.78 6.49 -1.47
C LEU A 36 -9.67 5.00 -1.12
N HIS A 37 -10.39 4.17 -1.86
CA HIS A 37 -10.41 2.72 -1.70
C HIS A 37 -9.63 2.08 -2.85
N HIS A 38 -8.43 1.61 -2.55
CA HIS A 38 -7.60 0.75 -3.40
C HIS A 38 -7.41 -0.61 -2.72
N HIS A 39 -6.70 -1.55 -3.34
CA HIS A 39 -6.28 -2.78 -2.66
C HIS A 39 -5.48 -2.45 -1.40
N LEU A 40 -5.75 -3.15 -0.29
CA LEU A 40 -5.26 -2.76 1.04
C LEU A 40 -4.04 -3.58 1.51
N GLY A 41 -3.37 -4.27 0.60
CA GLY A 41 -2.05 -4.83 0.84
C GLY A 41 -1.01 -3.74 1.09
N LEU A 42 0.03 -4.04 1.86
CA LEU A 42 1.08 -3.05 2.13
C LEU A 42 1.81 -2.61 0.85
N GLY A 43 2.00 -3.54 -0.11
CA GLY A 43 2.56 -3.22 -1.42
C GLY A 43 1.69 -2.24 -2.20
N ASP A 44 0.35 -2.39 -2.12
CA ASP A 44 -0.58 -1.50 -2.80
C ASP A 44 -0.58 -0.09 -2.20
N HIS A 45 -0.47 0.02 -0.87
CA HIS A 45 -0.26 1.32 -0.21
C HIS A 45 1.03 2.01 -0.67
N LEU A 46 2.11 1.27 -0.90
CA LEU A 46 3.36 1.80 -1.45
C LEU A 46 3.17 2.22 -2.91
N THR A 47 2.56 1.38 -3.73
CA THR A 47 2.26 1.68 -5.13
C THR A 47 1.38 2.92 -5.27
N CYS A 48 0.34 3.03 -4.43
CA CYS A 48 -0.60 4.15 -4.45
C CYS A 48 -0.11 5.38 -3.67
N ASN A 49 1.07 5.36 -3.04
CA ASN A 49 1.57 6.52 -2.27
C ASN A 49 1.64 7.80 -3.14
N GLY A 50 2.20 7.68 -4.35
CA GLY A 50 2.25 8.81 -5.29
C GLY A 50 0.85 9.29 -5.68
N LEU A 51 -0.10 8.40 -5.92
CA LEU A 51 -1.49 8.74 -6.22
C LEU A 51 -2.15 9.50 -5.06
N VAL A 52 -2.01 9.01 -3.83
CA VAL A 52 -2.55 9.66 -2.62
C VAL A 52 -1.98 11.07 -2.47
N ASN A 53 -0.68 11.24 -2.64
CA ASN A 53 -0.04 12.55 -2.54
C ASN A 53 -0.47 13.50 -3.67
N TYR A 54 -0.61 13.00 -4.90
CA TYR A 54 -1.15 13.76 -6.02
C TYR A 54 -2.58 14.22 -5.74
N LEU A 55 -3.46 13.32 -5.32
CA LEU A 55 -4.85 13.65 -4.98
C LEU A 55 -4.94 14.60 -3.78
N SER A 56 -3.95 14.60 -2.89
CA SER A 56 -3.88 15.56 -1.78
C SER A 56 -3.65 17.00 -2.24
N GLU A 57 -3.22 17.25 -3.46
CA GLU A 57 -3.18 18.61 -4.03
C GLU A 57 -4.57 19.09 -4.45
N ILE A 58 -5.46 18.15 -4.82
CA ILE A 58 -6.81 18.42 -5.30
C ILE A 58 -7.82 18.45 -4.14
N PHE A 59 -7.71 17.49 -3.22
CA PHE A 59 -8.65 17.33 -2.11
C PHE A 59 -8.06 17.84 -0.79
N ASN A 60 -8.92 18.29 0.11
CA ASN A 60 -8.52 18.79 1.43
C ASN A 60 -8.29 17.66 2.44
N GLU A 61 -9.06 16.57 2.33
CA GLU A 61 -8.89 15.38 3.16
C GLU A 61 -9.12 14.12 2.33
N ILE A 62 -8.22 13.15 2.51
CA ILE A 62 -8.32 11.82 1.92
C ILE A 62 -8.35 10.81 3.05
N TYR A 63 -9.45 10.07 3.14
CA TYR A 63 -9.62 9.00 4.10
C TYR A 63 -9.19 7.68 3.46
N LEU A 64 -8.21 7.01 4.07
CA LEU A 64 -7.71 5.71 3.60
C LEU A 64 -8.14 4.61 4.56
N PRO A 65 -8.89 3.59 4.08
CA PRO A 65 -9.07 2.36 4.82
C PRO A 65 -7.73 1.61 4.89
N VAL A 66 -7.45 1.02 6.04
CA VAL A 66 -6.22 0.27 6.28
C VAL A 66 -6.54 -0.96 7.12
N PHE A 67 -6.06 -2.12 6.73
CA PHE A 67 -6.17 -3.30 7.58
C PHE A 67 -5.45 -3.09 8.91
N GLU A 68 -6.11 -3.44 10.03
CA GLU A 68 -5.59 -3.24 11.39
C GLU A 68 -4.12 -3.67 11.53
N LYS A 69 -3.75 -4.81 10.94
CA LYS A 69 -2.37 -5.32 10.96
C LYS A 69 -1.32 -4.42 10.31
N ASN A 70 -1.73 -3.57 9.37
CA ASN A 70 -0.85 -2.67 8.60
C ASN A 70 -0.92 -1.22 9.11
N TYR A 71 -1.82 -0.91 10.06
CA TYR A 71 -2.14 0.46 10.44
C TYR A 71 -0.90 1.27 10.83
N ASN A 72 -0.05 0.76 11.70
CA ASN A 72 1.13 1.49 12.18
C ASN A 72 2.13 1.78 11.04
N ILE A 73 2.32 0.84 10.12
CA ILE A 73 3.24 1.00 8.99
C ILE A 73 2.68 2.00 7.98
N VAL A 74 1.39 1.92 7.65
CA VAL A 74 0.75 2.87 6.73
C VAL A 74 0.66 4.27 7.37
N ASN A 75 0.45 4.34 8.69
CA ASN A 75 0.50 5.61 9.41
C ASN A 75 1.91 6.25 9.35
N PHE A 76 2.97 5.45 9.41
CA PHE A 76 4.33 5.94 9.19
C PHE A 76 4.51 6.47 7.76
N LEU A 77 4.00 5.74 6.75
CA LEU A 77 4.09 6.13 5.34
C LEU A 77 3.49 7.53 5.07
N TYR A 78 2.38 7.86 5.74
CA TYR A 78 1.68 9.13 5.50
C TYR A 78 1.82 10.16 6.62
N LYS A 79 2.71 9.96 7.60
CA LYS A 79 2.83 10.83 8.80
C LYS A 79 3.05 12.31 8.49
N SER A 80 3.72 12.62 7.38
CA SER A 80 3.99 13.99 6.93
C SER A 80 2.84 14.60 6.14
N ASN A 81 1.94 13.79 5.56
CA ASN A 81 0.79 14.28 4.82
C ASN A 81 -0.43 14.45 5.73
N LYS A 82 -0.62 15.67 6.25
CA LYS A 82 -1.69 15.97 7.21
C LYS A 82 -3.11 15.89 6.63
N LYS A 83 -3.24 15.84 5.30
CA LYS A 83 -4.54 15.67 4.61
C LYS A 83 -4.98 14.21 4.57
N VAL A 84 -4.08 13.26 4.76
CA VAL A 84 -4.39 11.84 4.82
C VAL A 84 -4.87 11.47 6.23
N LYS A 85 -6.03 10.81 6.29
CA LYS A 85 -6.66 10.32 7.52
C LYS A 85 -6.88 8.82 7.38
N LEU A 86 -6.26 8.04 8.25
CA LEU A 86 -6.42 6.60 8.24
C LEU A 86 -7.57 6.16 9.12
N PHE A 87 -8.30 5.14 8.68
CA PHE A 87 -9.22 4.41 9.53
C PHE A 87 -8.99 2.90 9.39
N ALA A 88 -8.96 2.23 10.53
CA ALA A 88 -8.69 0.81 10.60
C ALA A 88 -9.94 0.00 10.24
N ILE A 89 -9.76 -1.07 9.47
CA ILE A 89 -10.81 -2.00 9.08
C ILE A 89 -10.31 -3.44 9.19
N LYS A 90 -11.27 -4.37 9.26
CA LYS A 90 -11.01 -5.81 9.27
C LYS A 90 -11.16 -6.38 7.86
N PRO A 91 -10.24 -7.26 7.42
CA PRO A 91 -10.32 -7.85 6.08
C PRO A 91 -11.66 -8.54 5.78
N GLU A 92 -12.25 -9.20 6.78
CA GLU A 92 -13.51 -9.95 6.62
C GLU A 92 -14.72 -9.05 6.40
N TYR A 93 -14.61 -7.76 6.75
CA TYR A 93 -15.69 -6.78 6.69
C TYR A 93 -15.34 -5.55 5.83
N GLU A 94 -14.31 -5.65 4.99
CA GLU A 94 -13.75 -4.54 4.19
C GLU A 94 -14.84 -3.68 3.55
N GLU A 95 -15.62 -4.24 2.65
CA GLU A 95 -16.67 -3.50 1.92
C GLU A 95 -17.71 -2.89 2.87
N LYS A 96 -18.12 -3.64 3.89
CA LYS A 96 -19.13 -3.19 4.84
C LYS A 96 -18.63 -2.01 5.67
N GLU A 97 -17.42 -2.12 6.25
CA GLU A 97 -16.87 -1.09 7.13
C GLU A 97 -16.56 0.20 6.37
N ILE A 98 -16.07 0.10 5.11
CA ILE A 98 -15.85 1.27 4.24
C ILE A 98 -17.17 1.98 3.94
N LEU A 99 -18.24 1.22 3.66
CA LEU A 99 -19.55 1.80 3.39
C LEU A 99 -20.19 2.44 4.61
N ASP A 100 -20.09 1.78 5.75
CA ASP A 100 -20.63 2.30 6.99
C ASP A 100 -19.91 3.62 7.34
N PHE A 101 -18.57 3.65 7.23
CA PHE A 101 -17.79 4.87 7.40
C PHE A 101 -18.17 5.97 6.39
N SER A 102 -18.39 5.60 5.12
CA SER A 102 -18.86 6.54 4.08
C SER A 102 -20.22 7.15 4.42
N LYS A 103 -21.16 6.35 4.92
CA LYS A 103 -22.51 6.81 5.30
C LYS A 103 -22.47 7.74 6.50
N GLU A 104 -21.76 7.35 7.55
CA GLU A 104 -21.62 8.10 8.80
C GLU A 104 -20.98 9.47 8.57
N ASN A 105 -19.95 9.52 7.73
CA ASN A 105 -19.18 10.73 7.46
C ASN A 105 -19.66 11.50 6.22
N LYS A 106 -20.67 10.98 5.50
CA LYS A 106 -21.23 11.55 4.25
C LYS A 106 -20.18 11.76 3.16
N LEU A 107 -19.25 10.81 3.03
CA LEU A 107 -18.17 10.84 2.06
C LEU A 107 -18.50 9.99 0.83
N GLU A 108 -17.99 10.40 -0.32
CA GLU A 108 -17.98 9.59 -1.54
C GLU A 108 -16.71 8.70 -1.53
N ILE A 109 -16.79 7.58 -2.23
CA ILE A 109 -15.70 6.59 -2.33
C ILE A 109 -15.14 6.65 -3.74
N LEU A 110 -13.88 7.03 -3.89
CA LEU A 110 -13.12 6.84 -5.11
C LEU A 110 -12.50 5.44 -5.08
N ARG A 111 -12.96 4.56 -5.97
CA ARG A 111 -12.53 3.18 -6.04
C ARG A 111 -11.52 2.98 -7.16
N VAL A 112 -10.33 2.46 -6.82
CA VAL A 112 -9.19 2.37 -7.72
C VAL A 112 -8.57 0.99 -7.69
N GLY A 113 -8.22 0.45 -8.86
CA GLY A 113 -7.55 -0.85 -9.00
C GLY A 113 -8.47 -2.05 -8.92
N PHE A 114 -9.79 -1.86 -9.09
CA PHE A 114 -10.77 -2.96 -9.09
C PHE A 114 -11.37 -3.24 -10.47
N GLU A 115 -11.17 -2.34 -11.41
CA GLU A 115 -11.69 -2.48 -12.76
C GLU A 115 -10.57 -2.39 -13.79
N LYS A 116 -10.74 -3.14 -14.90
CA LYS A 116 -9.82 -3.09 -16.06
C LYS A 116 -8.36 -3.34 -15.68
N LEU A 117 -8.13 -4.27 -14.74
CA LEU A 117 -6.79 -4.64 -14.36
C LEU A 117 -6.02 -5.20 -15.55
N GLN A 118 -4.83 -4.64 -15.78
CA GLN A 118 -3.88 -5.08 -16.80
C GLN A 118 -2.57 -5.49 -16.11
N ASP A 119 -1.73 -6.17 -16.82
CA ASP A 119 -0.38 -6.49 -16.33
C ASP A 119 0.62 -5.50 -16.95
N PRO A 120 1.42 -4.77 -16.14
CA PRO A 120 1.54 -4.88 -14.68
C PRO A 120 0.40 -4.17 -13.91
N ILE A 121 -0.15 -4.86 -12.93
CA ILE A 121 -1.32 -4.39 -12.15
C ILE A 121 -1.11 -3.01 -11.49
N GLN A 122 0.14 -2.67 -11.15
CA GLN A 122 0.49 -1.40 -10.53
C GLN A 122 0.15 -0.18 -11.40
N GLU A 123 0.25 -0.31 -12.73
CA GLU A 123 -0.08 0.76 -13.66
C GLU A 123 -1.58 0.99 -13.73
N SER A 124 -2.38 -0.09 -13.60
CA SER A 124 -3.83 -0.03 -13.66
C SER A 124 -4.47 0.90 -12.62
N PHE A 125 -3.83 1.09 -11.47
CA PHE A 125 -4.30 2.04 -10.44
C PHE A 125 -4.33 3.49 -10.96
N TYR A 126 -3.40 3.84 -11.82
CA TYR A 126 -3.26 5.18 -12.39
C TYR A 126 -4.05 5.31 -13.69
N GLU A 127 -3.93 4.34 -14.58
CA GLU A 127 -4.62 4.34 -15.88
C GLU A 127 -6.14 4.36 -15.75
N GLN A 128 -6.71 3.70 -14.73
CA GLN A 128 -8.13 3.76 -14.44
C GLN A 128 -8.61 5.21 -14.25
N LEU A 129 -7.77 6.08 -13.72
CA LEU A 129 -8.04 7.50 -13.48
C LEU A 129 -7.58 8.41 -14.64
N GLY A 130 -7.13 7.84 -15.76
CA GLY A 130 -6.55 8.62 -16.85
C GLY A 130 -5.21 9.27 -16.51
N LEU A 131 -4.53 8.81 -15.47
CA LEU A 131 -3.27 9.35 -14.97
C LEU A 131 -2.07 8.54 -15.49
N SER A 132 -0.96 9.22 -15.75
CA SER A 132 0.31 8.54 -16.07
C SER A 132 0.87 7.83 -14.83
N TYR A 133 1.38 6.61 -15.01
CA TYR A 133 2.09 5.88 -13.95
C TYR A 133 3.32 6.63 -13.39
N LYS A 134 3.86 7.57 -14.15
CA LYS A 134 4.94 8.45 -13.70
C LYS A 134 4.61 9.21 -12.41
N ILE A 135 3.33 9.50 -12.15
CA ILE A 135 2.86 10.11 -10.90
C ILE A 135 3.24 9.25 -9.69
N SER A 136 3.31 7.93 -9.85
CA SER A 136 3.73 7.02 -8.78
C SER A 136 5.13 7.33 -8.23
N SER A 137 6.02 7.86 -9.06
CA SER A 137 7.38 8.25 -8.69
C SER A 137 7.50 9.75 -8.41
N ASP A 138 6.91 10.61 -9.27
CA ASP A 138 6.99 12.08 -9.12
C ASP A 138 6.40 12.58 -7.80
N TYR A 139 5.35 11.89 -7.33
CA TYR A 139 4.63 12.22 -6.09
C TYR A 139 4.91 11.24 -4.93
N PHE A 140 5.81 10.29 -5.11
CA PHE A 140 6.21 9.42 -3.99
C PHE A 140 6.83 10.24 -2.88
N ARG A 141 6.33 10.06 -1.66
CA ARG A 141 6.85 10.75 -0.46
C ARG A 141 6.97 9.74 0.67
N LEU A 142 8.14 9.69 1.23
CA LEU A 142 8.45 8.87 2.39
C LEU A 142 9.44 9.65 3.27
N ASP A 143 9.13 9.75 4.54
CA ASP A 143 10.06 10.35 5.49
C ASP A 143 11.22 9.39 5.77
N TYR A 144 12.42 9.89 5.58
CA TYR A 144 13.63 9.17 5.88
C TYR A 144 14.06 9.40 7.34
N ASP A 145 14.30 8.31 8.06
CA ASP A 145 14.87 8.34 9.41
C ASP A 145 16.32 7.83 9.37
N PRO A 146 17.32 8.72 9.29
CA PRO A 146 18.72 8.33 9.11
C PRO A 146 19.28 7.51 10.28
N VAL A 147 18.75 7.73 11.48
CA VAL A 147 19.21 7.00 12.66
C VAL A 147 18.76 5.55 12.61
N ARG A 148 17.46 5.34 12.38
CA ARG A 148 16.87 4.00 12.34
C ARG A 148 17.33 3.19 11.13
N ASN A 149 17.44 3.84 9.96
CA ASN A 149 17.94 3.17 8.75
C ASN A 149 19.38 2.70 8.95
N LYS A 150 20.26 3.56 9.48
CA LYS A 150 21.65 3.19 9.75
C LYS A 150 21.79 2.14 10.85
N GLU A 151 20.96 2.23 11.89
CA GLU A 151 20.94 1.25 12.97
C GLU A 151 20.51 -0.14 12.47
N LEU A 152 19.52 -0.22 11.58
CA LEU A 152 19.08 -1.48 10.99
C LEU A 152 20.15 -2.05 10.05
N GLU A 153 20.75 -1.23 9.18
CA GLU A 153 21.81 -1.67 8.28
C GLU A 153 22.99 -2.29 9.06
N ASN A 154 23.47 -1.59 10.09
CA ASN A 154 24.56 -2.09 10.93
C ASN A 154 24.19 -3.40 11.63
N HIS A 155 22.99 -3.45 12.22
CA HIS A 155 22.48 -4.66 12.87
C HIS A 155 22.43 -5.86 11.91
N LEU A 156 21.94 -5.67 10.68
CA LEU A 156 21.85 -6.76 9.70
C LEU A 156 23.24 -7.19 9.22
N LYS A 157 24.16 -6.24 9.00
CA LYS A 157 25.56 -6.58 8.66
C LYS A 157 26.23 -7.40 9.75
N ASP A 158 26.04 -7.03 11.00
CA ASP A 158 26.59 -7.79 12.15
C ASP A 158 25.93 -9.15 12.26
N TYR A 159 24.60 -9.23 12.13
CA TYR A 159 23.85 -10.48 12.23
C TYR A 159 24.23 -11.51 11.16
N TYR A 160 24.40 -11.05 9.92
CA TYR A 160 24.80 -11.91 8.77
C TYR A 160 26.30 -11.95 8.53
N GLN A 161 27.10 -11.28 9.36
CA GLN A 161 28.58 -11.18 9.24
C GLN A 161 29.01 -10.66 7.86
N CYS A 162 28.26 -9.69 7.32
CA CYS A 162 28.50 -9.09 6.02
C CYS A 162 29.40 -7.85 6.12
N ASN A 163 30.19 -7.61 5.09
CA ASN A 163 30.93 -6.35 4.89
C ASN A 163 30.07 -5.33 4.10
N ASN A 164 30.66 -4.22 3.65
CA ASN A 164 29.96 -3.18 2.89
C ASN A 164 29.61 -3.57 1.44
N ASN A 165 30.03 -4.72 0.93
CA ASN A 165 29.72 -5.19 -0.42
C ASN A 165 28.79 -6.40 -0.35
N TYR A 166 27.57 -6.18 0.13
CA TYR A 166 26.56 -7.22 0.33
C TYR A 166 25.46 -7.19 -0.73
N SER A 167 24.82 -8.33 -0.91
CA SER A 167 23.57 -8.45 -1.67
C SER A 167 22.39 -8.66 -0.70
N VAL A 168 21.22 -8.20 -1.08
CA VAL A 168 19.97 -8.35 -0.28
C VAL A 168 19.04 -9.30 -0.97
N VAL A 169 18.42 -10.18 -0.21
CA VAL A 169 17.43 -11.14 -0.69
C VAL A 169 16.19 -11.13 0.19
N HIS A 170 15.02 -10.99 -0.44
CA HIS A 170 13.72 -11.15 0.19
C HIS A 170 12.88 -12.17 -0.57
N ILE A 171 12.58 -13.30 0.07
CA ILE A 171 11.87 -14.45 -0.50
C ILE A 171 10.59 -14.84 0.26
N GLU A 172 10.27 -14.14 1.34
CA GLU A 172 9.07 -14.38 2.13
C GLU A 172 7.95 -13.43 1.71
N GLY A 173 6.88 -13.94 1.15
CA GLY A 173 5.66 -13.19 0.84
C GLY A 173 4.49 -13.62 1.73
N SER A 174 3.42 -12.85 1.74
CA SER A 174 2.20 -13.21 2.47
C SER A 174 1.57 -14.53 2.00
N ASN A 175 1.74 -14.86 0.73
CA ASN A 175 1.15 -16.03 0.09
C ASN A 175 2.16 -16.91 -0.68
N THR A 176 3.44 -16.57 -0.65
CA THR A 176 4.46 -17.24 -1.46
C THR A 176 5.77 -17.29 -0.71
N ASN A 177 6.29 -18.49 -0.49
CA ASN A 177 7.66 -18.69 -0.03
C ASN A 177 8.45 -19.30 -1.19
N PHE A 178 9.52 -18.62 -1.57
CA PHE A 178 10.47 -19.16 -2.56
C PHE A 178 11.59 -19.91 -1.84
N GLU A 179 11.97 -21.07 -2.35
CA GLU A 179 13.19 -21.73 -1.88
C GLU A 179 14.43 -20.99 -2.40
N GLN A 180 15.40 -20.77 -1.53
CA GLN A 180 16.68 -20.12 -1.86
C GLN A 180 17.38 -20.78 -3.06
N THR A 181 17.18 -22.09 -3.27
CA THR A 181 17.75 -22.87 -4.36
C THR A 181 17.33 -22.40 -5.76
N ASN A 182 16.23 -21.63 -5.87
CA ASN A 182 15.74 -21.11 -7.14
C ASN A 182 16.32 -19.73 -7.49
N LEU A 183 17.10 -19.13 -6.61
CA LEU A 183 17.73 -17.83 -6.85
C LEU A 183 19.02 -17.97 -7.65
N LYS A 184 19.10 -17.31 -8.79
CA LYS A 184 20.35 -17.16 -9.57
C LYS A 184 21.18 -16.04 -8.97
N ILE A 185 21.71 -16.25 -7.77
CA ILE A 185 22.60 -15.30 -7.11
C ILE A 185 24.05 -15.72 -7.48
N ASN A 186 24.83 -14.76 -7.96
CA ASN A 186 26.22 -15.01 -8.41
C ASN A 186 27.17 -15.39 -7.26
N SER A 187 26.84 -15.05 -6.02
CA SER A 187 27.58 -15.44 -4.82
C SER A 187 26.65 -15.40 -3.61
N PHE A 188 26.70 -16.43 -2.78
CA PHE A 188 26.03 -16.44 -1.46
C PHE A 188 26.92 -15.83 -0.35
N GLU A 189 28.09 -15.33 -0.70
CA GLU A 189 28.93 -14.60 0.23
C GLU A 189 28.41 -13.17 0.41
N ASN A 190 28.44 -12.67 1.64
CA ASN A 190 27.93 -11.34 2.00
C ASN A 190 26.44 -11.14 1.63
N LEU A 191 25.60 -12.03 2.10
CA LEU A 191 24.16 -12.02 1.83
C LEU A 191 23.35 -11.62 3.06
N ILE A 192 22.53 -10.57 2.93
CA ILE A 192 21.53 -10.19 3.91
C ILE A 192 20.18 -10.77 3.48
N LEU A 193 19.60 -11.63 4.31
CA LEU A 193 18.23 -12.09 4.12
C LEU A 193 17.26 -11.17 4.88
N VAL A 194 16.28 -10.67 4.16
CA VAL A 194 15.18 -9.89 4.78
C VAL A 194 14.18 -10.89 5.33
N GLU A 195 14.25 -11.11 6.63
CA GLU A 195 13.42 -12.06 7.37
C GLU A 195 12.89 -11.44 8.65
N LYS A 196 11.75 -11.95 9.11
CA LYS A 196 11.11 -11.47 10.34
C LYS A 196 12.01 -11.62 11.58
N LYS A 197 12.81 -12.69 11.64
CA LYS A 197 13.69 -12.97 12.79
C LYS A 197 14.88 -12.03 12.90
N SER A 198 15.33 -11.41 11.80
CA SER A 198 16.44 -10.46 11.75
C SER A 198 15.99 -9.01 11.75
N ASP A 199 14.68 -8.74 11.57
CA ASP A 199 14.12 -7.39 11.58
C ASP A 199 13.98 -6.87 13.00
N LYS A 200 14.85 -5.93 13.37
CA LYS A 200 14.90 -5.30 14.69
C LYS A 200 13.68 -4.41 14.99
N PHE A 201 13.05 -3.82 13.98
CA PHE A 201 12.07 -2.76 14.15
C PHE A 201 10.68 -3.12 13.65
N ASN A 202 10.53 -4.22 12.91
CA ASN A 202 9.29 -4.60 12.24
C ASN A 202 8.71 -3.42 11.41
N ASN A 203 9.59 -2.70 10.71
CA ASN A 203 9.22 -1.58 9.87
C ASN A 203 10.02 -1.57 8.57
N ILE A 204 9.34 -1.86 7.46
CA ILE A 204 9.92 -1.92 6.12
C ILE A 204 10.66 -0.62 5.71
N PHE A 205 10.25 0.54 6.21
CA PHE A 205 10.83 1.83 5.85
C PHE A 205 12.20 2.12 6.47
N TYR A 206 12.67 1.26 7.36
CA TYR A 206 14.04 1.32 7.88
C TYR A 206 15.03 0.50 7.06
N TYR A 207 14.58 -0.14 5.97
CA TYR A 207 15.43 -0.87 5.02
C TYR A 207 16.01 0.00 3.89
N LEU A 208 15.76 1.32 3.87
CA LEU A 208 16.22 2.18 2.78
C LEU A 208 17.75 2.14 2.62
N ASP A 209 18.52 2.33 3.70
CA ASP A 209 19.98 2.25 3.65
C ASP A 209 20.44 0.84 3.25
N VAL A 210 19.77 -0.19 3.76
CA VAL A 210 20.07 -1.59 3.44
C VAL A 210 19.94 -1.84 1.94
N PHE A 211 18.93 -1.29 1.29
CA PHE A 211 18.73 -1.46 -0.15
C PHE A 211 19.63 -0.55 -0.99
N GLN A 212 19.78 0.72 -0.61
CA GLN A 212 20.59 1.68 -1.34
C GLN A 212 22.08 1.34 -1.33
N ASN A 213 22.57 0.76 -0.23
CA ASN A 213 23.97 0.37 -0.09
C ASN A 213 24.26 -1.07 -0.56
N ALA A 214 23.23 -1.83 -0.94
CA ALA A 214 23.40 -3.16 -1.48
C ALA A 214 24.00 -3.13 -2.89
N LYS A 215 24.85 -4.10 -3.20
CA LYS A 215 25.35 -4.34 -4.56
C LYS A 215 24.22 -4.81 -5.49
N GLU A 216 23.34 -5.67 -4.97
CA GLU A 216 22.22 -6.26 -5.69
C GLU A 216 21.05 -6.46 -4.71
N VAL A 217 19.83 -6.25 -5.18
CA VAL A 217 18.59 -6.49 -4.42
C VAL A 217 17.72 -7.48 -5.19
N HIS A 218 17.42 -8.61 -4.58
CA HIS A 218 16.57 -9.66 -5.13
C HIS A 218 15.31 -9.79 -4.28
N CYS A 219 14.20 -9.39 -4.82
CA CYS A 219 12.90 -9.49 -4.14
C CYS A 219 11.89 -10.29 -4.97
N ILE A 220 11.12 -11.13 -4.30
CA ILE A 220 9.86 -11.60 -4.87
C ILE A 220 8.86 -10.44 -4.96
N ASN A 221 7.80 -10.60 -5.73
CA ASN A 221 6.71 -9.61 -5.78
C ASN A 221 6.07 -9.47 -4.39
N SER A 222 6.38 -8.39 -3.71
CA SER A 222 6.03 -8.13 -2.31
C SER A 222 6.12 -6.64 -2.00
N SER A 223 5.75 -6.23 -0.79
CA SER A 223 5.92 -4.85 -0.33
C SER A 223 7.40 -4.38 -0.34
N PHE A 224 8.35 -5.28 -0.10
CA PHE A 224 9.78 -4.96 -0.20
C PHE A 224 10.21 -4.70 -1.65
N PHE A 225 9.65 -5.43 -2.62
CA PHE A 225 9.85 -5.13 -4.04
C PHE A 225 9.30 -3.74 -4.38
N CYS A 226 8.05 -3.44 -3.97
CA CYS A 226 7.45 -2.13 -4.20
C CYS A 226 8.27 -0.99 -3.57
N LEU A 227 8.90 -1.21 -2.41
CA LEU A 227 9.79 -0.23 -1.79
C LEU A 227 11.10 -0.08 -2.59
N ALA A 228 11.73 -1.20 -2.96
CA ALA A 228 13.00 -1.20 -3.69
C ALA A 228 12.91 -0.50 -5.05
N GLU A 229 11.75 -0.56 -5.72
CA GLU A 229 11.50 0.16 -6.98
C GLU A 229 11.41 1.69 -6.82
N ARG A 230 11.32 2.22 -5.60
CA ARG A 230 11.11 3.64 -5.31
C ARG A 230 12.35 4.37 -4.78
N ILE A 231 13.48 3.66 -4.62
CA ILE A 231 14.72 4.18 -4.03
C ILE A 231 15.97 4.02 -4.97
#